data_62d39243f2080833335dd1ad386589b1
#
_entry.id   62d39243f2080833335dd1ad386589b1
#
_cell.length_a   1.000
_cell.length_b   1.000
_cell.length_c   1.000
_cell.angle_alpha   90.00
_cell.angle_beta   90.00
_cell.angle_gamma   90.00
#
_symmetry.space_group_name_H-M   'P 1'
#
loop_
_entity.id
_entity.type
_entity.pdbx_description
1 polymer ?
#
loop_
_entity_poly.entity_id
_entity_poly.type
_entity_poly.pdbx_seq_one_letter_code
_entity_poly.pdbx_strand_id
1 'polypeptide(L)'
;SWGTFSILIPIVIGVFPSGQMMAISIASCLAGAVCGDHCSPISDTTIMASAGGHCEHVNHVATQLPYVGLVAAVCMIGYFIIGVLQAVGLTQFSLLALPACIVLLVAILFVIRAKTGGKEEI
;
A
#
# COMPACT_ATOMS: atom_id res chain seq x y z
N SER A 1 5.52 10.90 5.17
CA SER A 1 6.02 10.20 3.96
C SER A 1 7.27 10.86 3.37
N TRP A 2 7.32 12.19 3.22
CA TRP A 2 8.48 12.91 2.63
C TRP A 2 9.79 12.67 3.36
N GLY A 3 9.79 12.73 4.70
CA GLY A 3 10.97 12.43 5.51
C GLY A 3 11.47 10.99 5.31
N THR A 4 10.56 10.05 5.22
CA THR A 4 10.87 8.64 4.95
C THR A 4 11.50 8.45 3.57
N PHE A 5 10.99 9.12 2.54
CA PHE A 5 11.58 9.10 1.19
C PHE A 5 13.00 9.63 1.19
N SER A 6 13.22 10.77 1.84
CA SER A 6 14.53 11.44 1.88
C SER A 6 15.61 10.57 2.54
N ILE A 7 15.23 9.70 3.47
CA ILE A 7 16.17 8.80 4.17
C ILE A 7 16.34 7.49 3.41
N LEU A 8 15.24 6.84 3.00
CA LEU A 8 15.29 5.49 2.45
C LEU A 8 15.77 5.43 1.01
N ILE A 9 15.42 6.40 0.16
CA ILE A 9 15.82 6.38 -1.25
C ILE A 9 17.35 6.39 -1.43
N PRO A 10 18.13 7.25 -0.77
CA PRO A 10 19.58 7.21 -0.85
C PRO A 10 20.18 5.88 -0.39
N ILE A 11 19.60 5.26 0.65
CA ILE A 11 20.04 3.95 1.15
C ILE A 11 19.82 2.87 0.09
N VAL A 12 18.63 2.86 -0.52
CA VAL A 12 18.29 1.89 -1.59
C VAL A 12 19.21 2.04 -2.78
N ILE A 13 19.51 3.27 -3.21
CA ILE A 13 20.44 3.55 -4.33
C ILE A 13 21.86 3.09 -3.96
N GLY A 14 22.26 3.23 -2.71
CA GLY A 14 23.56 2.74 -2.23
C GLY A 14 23.68 1.22 -2.24
N VAL A 15 22.59 0.49 -2.00
CA VAL A 15 22.55 -0.98 -2.01
C VAL A 15 22.36 -1.52 -3.42
N PHE A 16 21.50 -0.92 -4.22
CA PHE A 16 21.15 -1.32 -5.58
C PHE A 16 21.41 -0.15 -6.55
N PRO A 17 22.64 0.06 -7.02
CA PRO A 17 23.01 1.27 -7.79
C PRO A 17 22.37 1.35 -9.17
N SER A 18 21.83 0.23 -9.69
CA SER A 18 21.18 0.18 -11.00
C SER A 18 20.33 -1.07 -11.17
N GLY A 19 19.43 -1.02 -12.17
CA GLY A 19 18.64 -2.19 -12.58
C GLY A 19 17.23 -2.23 -11.99
N GLN A 20 16.55 -3.32 -12.28
CA GLN A 20 15.14 -3.52 -11.93
C GLN A 20 14.93 -3.66 -10.41
N MET A 21 15.90 -4.23 -9.70
CA MET A 21 15.85 -4.32 -8.23
C MET A 21 15.85 -2.95 -7.56
N MET A 22 16.60 -1.97 -8.07
CA MET A 22 16.55 -0.60 -7.56
C MET A 22 15.14 -0.02 -7.69
N ALA A 23 14.52 -0.16 -8.87
CA ALA A 23 13.17 0.37 -9.10
C ALA A 23 12.13 -0.29 -8.19
N ILE A 24 12.16 -1.61 -8.02
CA ILE A 24 11.26 -2.35 -7.14
C ILE A 24 11.45 -1.94 -5.68
N SER A 25 12.70 -1.80 -5.24
CA SER A 25 13.02 -1.40 -3.87
C SER A 25 12.56 0.04 -3.57
N ILE A 26 12.77 0.97 -4.50
CA ILE A 26 12.26 2.34 -4.39
C ILE A 26 10.72 2.32 -4.34
N ALA A 27 10.07 1.58 -5.24
CA ALA A 27 8.61 1.47 -5.26
C ALA A 27 8.05 0.91 -3.96
N SER A 28 8.69 -0.11 -3.37
CA SER A 28 8.27 -0.66 -2.08
C SER A 28 8.45 0.33 -0.92
N CYS A 29 9.53 1.11 -0.92
CA CYS A 29 9.75 2.19 0.06
C CYS A 29 8.69 3.28 -0.06
N LEU A 30 8.34 3.69 -1.28
CA LEU A 30 7.30 4.67 -1.53
C LEU A 30 5.94 4.17 -1.05
N ALA A 31 5.59 2.94 -1.39
CA ALA A 31 4.34 2.31 -0.96
C ALA A 31 4.23 2.21 0.57
N GLY A 32 5.31 1.77 1.23
CA GLY A 32 5.36 1.68 2.69
C GLY A 32 5.24 3.04 3.39
N ALA A 33 5.90 4.07 2.88
CA ALA A 33 5.84 5.41 3.44
C ALA A 33 4.45 6.04 3.28
N VAL A 34 3.80 5.87 2.12
CA VAL A 34 2.42 6.33 1.90
C VAL A 34 1.44 5.56 2.78
N CYS A 35 1.63 4.25 2.94
CA CYS A 35 0.83 3.45 3.85
C CYS A 35 0.94 3.95 5.30
N GLY A 36 2.15 4.23 5.78
CA GLY A 36 2.39 4.78 7.11
C GLY A 36 1.74 6.13 7.32
N ASP A 37 1.75 6.98 6.30
CA ASP A 37 1.07 8.28 6.31
C ASP A 37 -0.45 8.12 6.50
N HIS A 38 -1.07 7.21 5.75
CA HIS A 38 -2.51 6.94 5.86
C HIS A 38 -2.91 6.19 7.13
N CYS A 39 -1.98 5.50 7.80
CA CYS A 39 -2.23 4.87 9.10
C CYS A 39 -2.11 5.86 10.28
N SER A 40 -1.46 7.00 10.06
CA SER A 40 -1.12 7.93 11.13
C SER A 40 -2.24 8.93 11.41
N PRO A 41 -2.70 9.03 12.67
CA PRO A 41 -3.68 10.05 13.06
C PRO A 41 -3.09 11.48 13.06
N ILE A 42 -1.78 11.62 13.08
CA ILE A 42 -1.10 12.93 13.08
C ILE A 42 -0.59 13.33 11.69
N SER A 43 -0.92 12.55 10.66
CA SER A 43 -0.58 12.88 9.27
C SER A 43 -1.38 14.08 8.79
N ASP A 44 -0.71 14.98 8.08
CA ASP A 44 -1.34 16.15 7.46
C ASP A 44 -2.42 15.75 6.45
N THR A 45 -2.20 14.69 5.67
CA THR A 45 -3.18 14.17 4.71
C THR A 45 -4.45 13.67 5.41
N THR A 46 -4.32 12.95 6.52
CA THR A 46 -5.45 12.44 7.30
C THR A 46 -6.22 13.56 8.01
N ILE A 47 -5.50 14.55 8.54
CA ILE A 47 -6.10 15.75 9.17
C ILE A 47 -6.88 16.55 8.12
N MET A 48 -6.28 16.84 6.97
CA MET A 48 -6.95 17.58 5.89
C MET A 48 -8.16 16.84 5.32
N ALA A 49 -8.08 15.52 5.18
CA ALA A 49 -9.20 14.70 4.70
C ALA A 49 -10.38 14.74 5.67
N SER A 50 -10.16 14.60 6.97
CA SER A 50 -11.22 14.67 7.98
C SER A 50 -11.84 16.06 8.06
N ALA A 51 -11.03 17.11 7.97
CA ALA A 51 -11.50 18.50 7.96
C ALA A 51 -12.30 18.80 6.69
N GLY A 52 -11.83 18.38 5.52
CA GLY A 52 -12.55 18.56 4.25
C GLY A 52 -13.85 17.76 4.17
N GLY A 53 -13.89 16.58 4.79
CA GLY A 53 -15.09 15.75 4.90
C GLY A 53 -16.06 16.16 6.02
N HIS A 54 -15.74 17.20 6.79
CA HIS A 54 -16.52 17.64 7.96
C HIS A 54 -16.86 16.50 8.93
N CYS A 55 -15.95 15.55 9.11
CA CYS A 55 -16.12 14.42 10.02
C CYS A 55 -15.15 14.51 11.21
N GLU A 56 -15.52 13.87 12.31
CA GLU A 56 -14.65 13.79 13.48
C GLU A 56 -13.38 13.03 13.13
N HIS A 57 -12.21 13.64 13.42
CA HIS A 57 -10.90 13.13 13.03
C HIS A 57 -10.64 11.71 13.52
N VAL A 58 -10.93 11.43 14.79
CA VAL A 58 -10.71 10.08 15.38
C VAL A 58 -11.57 9.02 14.70
N ASN A 59 -12.82 9.37 14.38
CA ASN A 59 -13.72 8.47 13.67
C ASN A 59 -13.27 8.22 12.23
N HIS A 60 -12.77 9.26 11.54
CA HIS A 60 -12.17 9.12 10.22
C HIS A 60 -10.99 8.13 10.23
N VAL A 61 -10.06 8.29 11.16
CA VAL A 61 -8.93 7.39 11.33
C VAL A 61 -9.38 5.95 11.60
N ALA A 62 -10.31 5.77 12.55
CA ALA A 62 -10.80 4.45 12.92
C ALA A 62 -11.47 3.70 11.75
N THR A 63 -12.19 4.41 10.89
CA THR A 63 -12.84 3.82 9.71
C THR A 63 -11.88 3.59 8.55
N GLN A 64 -10.80 4.36 8.45
CA GLN A 64 -9.78 4.23 7.40
C GLN A 64 -8.84 3.05 7.64
N LEU A 65 -8.46 2.80 8.90
CA LEU A 65 -7.46 1.79 9.27
C LEU A 65 -7.69 0.38 8.70
N PRO A 66 -8.91 -0.19 8.73
CA PRO A 66 -9.15 -1.51 8.15
C PRO A 66 -8.86 -1.58 6.64
N TYR A 67 -9.21 -0.53 5.90
CA TYR A 67 -8.96 -0.46 4.45
C TYR A 67 -7.47 -0.33 4.15
N VAL A 68 -6.78 0.55 4.88
CA VAL A 68 -5.32 0.70 4.73
C VAL A 68 -4.60 -0.58 5.08
N GLY A 69 -5.01 -1.27 6.16
CA GLY A 69 -4.45 -2.56 6.55
C GLY A 69 -4.62 -3.64 5.48
N LEU A 70 -5.80 -3.69 4.84
CA LEU A 70 -6.06 -4.61 3.74
C LEU A 70 -5.15 -4.34 2.54
N VAL A 71 -5.07 -3.07 2.11
CA VAL A 71 -4.22 -2.68 0.99
C VAL A 71 -2.75 -2.94 1.30
N ALA A 72 -2.29 -2.62 2.51
CA ALA A 72 -0.93 -2.90 2.96
C ALA A 72 -0.58 -4.38 2.90
N ALA A 73 -1.48 -5.26 3.34
CA ALA A 73 -1.29 -6.71 3.28
C ALA A 73 -1.16 -7.21 1.83
N VAL A 74 -2.04 -6.75 0.93
CA VAL A 74 -1.99 -7.10 -0.49
C VAL A 74 -0.69 -6.60 -1.13
N CYS A 75 -0.28 -5.36 -0.86
CA CYS A 75 0.97 -4.80 -1.36
C CYS A 75 2.19 -5.58 -0.85
N MET A 76 2.22 -5.92 0.44
CA MET A 76 3.30 -6.68 1.04
C MET A 76 3.47 -8.06 0.37
N ILE A 77 2.36 -8.77 0.16
CA ILE A 77 2.36 -10.05 -0.57
C ILE A 77 2.85 -9.85 -2.01
N GLY A 78 2.36 -8.80 -2.70
CA GLY A 78 2.76 -8.48 -4.07
C GLY A 78 4.25 -8.21 -4.19
N TYR A 79 4.82 -7.35 -3.34
CA TYR A 79 6.26 -7.06 -3.34
C TYR A 79 7.10 -8.27 -2.96
N PHE A 80 6.63 -9.12 -2.04
CA PHE A 80 7.30 -10.36 -1.69
C PHE A 80 7.38 -11.32 -2.89
N ILE A 81 6.27 -11.50 -3.61
CA ILE A 81 6.21 -12.33 -4.82
C ILE A 81 7.16 -11.77 -5.90
N ILE A 82 7.12 -10.46 -6.15
CA ILE A 82 8.01 -9.82 -7.13
C ILE A 82 9.47 -10.02 -6.74
N GLY A 83 9.82 -9.85 -5.47
CA GLY A 83 11.18 -10.08 -4.97
C GLY A 83 11.66 -11.51 -5.20
N VAL A 84 10.82 -12.50 -4.94
CA VAL A 84 11.14 -13.91 -5.18
C VAL A 84 11.29 -14.20 -6.69
N LEU A 85 10.39 -13.72 -7.52
CA LEU A 85 10.45 -13.87 -8.99
C LEU A 85 11.74 -13.26 -9.55
N GLN A 86 12.14 -12.11 -9.02
CA GLN A 86 13.38 -11.44 -9.43
C GLN A 86 14.61 -12.25 -9.01
N ALA A 87 14.61 -12.84 -7.82
CA ALA A 87 15.71 -13.70 -7.34
C ALA A 87 15.86 -14.99 -8.16
N VAL A 88 14.76 -15.51 -8.70
CA VAL A 88 14.74 -16.71 -9.57
C VAL A 88 15.08 -16.36 -11.04
N GLY A 89 15.22 -15.07 -11.39
CA GLY A 89 15.55 -14.62 -12.75
C GLY A 89 14.35 -14.49 -13.70
N LEU A 90 13.13 -14.63 -13.21
CA LEU A 90 11.87 -14.52 -13.96
C LEU A 90 11.41 -13.05 -14.05
N THR A 91 12.30 -12.16 -14.48
CA THR A 91 12.09 -10.69 -14.49
C THR A 91 10.93 -10.24 -15.37
N GLN A 92 10.61 -10.99 -16.42
CA GLN A 92 9.53 -10.65 -17.35
C GLN A 92 8.15 -10.75 -16.69
N PHE A 93 7.99 -11.61 -15.69
CA PHE A 93 6.72 -11.78 -14.97
C PHE A 93 6.47 -10.71 -13.89
N SER A 94 7.47 -9.91 -13.55
CA SER A 94 7.32 -8.85 -12.56
C SER A 94 6.30 -7.77 -12.99
N LEU A 95 6.18 -7.52 -14.30
CA LEU A 95 5.22 -6.57 -14.85
C LEU A 95 3.76 -7.06 -14.71
N LEU A 96 3.55 -8.38 -14.69
CA LEU A 96 2.22 -9.00 -14.51
C LEU A 96 1.76 -8.98 -13.05
N ALA A 97 2.67 -8.79 -12.10
CA ALA A 97 2.33 -8.78 -10.69
C ALA A 97 1.46 -7.56 -10.32
N LEU A 98 1.66 -6.40 -10.97
CA LEU A 98 0.85 -5.21 -10.72
C LEU A 98 -0.64 -5.42 -11.08
N PRO A 99 -1.02 -5.84 -12.31
CA PRO A 99 -2.41 -6.12 -12.61
C PRO A 99 -2.97 -7.27 -11.77
N ALA A 100 -2.17 -8.29 -11.43
CA ALA A 100 -2.59 -9.37 -10.56
C ALA A 100 -2.94 -8.88 -9.15
N CYS A 101 -2.15 -7.98 -8.56
CA CYS A 101 -2.45 -7.37 -7.26
C CYS A 101 -3.71 -6.51 -7.30
N ILE A 102 -3.95 -5.77 -8.39
CA ILE A 102 -5.18 -4.97 -8.55
C ILE A 102 -6.39 -5.89 -8.61
N VAL A 103 -6.35 -6.94 -9.42
CA VAL A 103 -7.44 -7.92 -9.54
C VAL A 103 -7.70 -8.60 -8.18
N LEU A 104 -6.64 -8.99 -7.48
CA LEU A 104 -6.74 -9.59 -6.15
C LEU A 104 -7.41 -8.63 -5.16
N LEU A 105 -7.00 -7.37 -5.13
CA LEU A 105 -7.58 -6.34 -4.25
C LEU A 105 -9.06 -6.15 -4.54
N VAL A 106 -9.43 -6.00 -5.83
CA VAL A 106 -10.83 -5.83 -6.24
C VAL A 106 -11.65 -7.06 -5.85
N ALA A 107 -11.14 -8.27 -6.09
CA ALA A 107 -11.81 -9.51 -5.71
C ALA A 107 -12.05 -9.60 -4.18
N ILE A 108 -11.06 -9.25 -3.37
CA ILE A 108 -11.19 -9.24 -1.91
C ILE A 108 -12.25 -8.22 -1.47
N LEU A 109 -12.25 -7.02 -2.05
CA LEU A 109 -13.25 -5.99 -1.74
C LEU A 109 -14.66 -6.43 -2.11
N PHE A 110 -14.84 -7.11 -3.25
CA PHE A 110 -16.14 -7.68 -3.64
C PHE A 110 -16.60 -8.79 -2.66
N VAL A 111 -15.69 -9.65 -2.23
CA VAL A 111 -16.00 -10.70 -1.25
C VAL A 111 -16.40 -10.09 0.10
N ILE A 112 -15.68 -9.06 0.56
CA ILE A 112 -16.00 -8.35 1.80
C ILE A 112 -17.37 -7.69 1.67
N ARG A 113 -17.64 -6.98 0.57
CA ARG A 113 -18.94 -6.35 0.31
C ARG A 113 -20.08 -7.37 0.28
N ALA A 114 -19.90 -8.51 -0.38
CA ALA A 114 -20.89 -9.57 -0.44
C ALA A 114 -21.19 -10.19 0.95
N LYS A 115 -20.16 -10.24 1.81
CA LYS A 115 -20.29 -10.79 3.17
C LYS A 115 -20.87 -9.77 4.17
N THR A 116 -20.64 -8.48 3.95
CA THR A 116 -21.09 -7.39 4.83
C THR A 116 -22.42 -6.82 4.38
N GLY A 117 -22.71 -6.78 3.07
CA GLY A 117 -23.97 -6.30 2.50
C GLY A 117 -25.22 -7.13 2.86
N GLY A 118 -25.05 -8.25 3.57
CA GLY A 118 -26.16 -9.01 4.18
C GLY A 118 -26.52 -8.60 5.62
N LYS A 119 -25.89 -7.53 6.17
CA LYS A 119 -26.12 -7.07 7.55
C LYS A 119 -26.67 -5.64 7.68
N GLU A 120 -26.92 -4.96 6.58
CA GLU A 120 -27.52 -3.63 6.58
C GLU A 120 -28.99 -3.66 6.06
N GLU A 121 -29.78 -4.54 6.61
CA GLU A 121 -31.24 -4.39 6.64
C GLU A 121 -31.69 -4.53 8.09
N ILE A 122 -31.52 -3.47 8.87
CA ILE A 122 -32.44 -3.10 9.98
C ILE A 122 -32.22 -1.62 10.29
#